data_0dfe4350557215504d09c8d29033616c
#
_entry.id   0dfe4350557215504d09c8d29033616c
#
_cell.length_a   1.000
_cell.length_b   1.000
_cell.length_c   1.000
_cell.angle_alpha   90.00
_cell.angle_beta   90.00
_cell.angle_gamma   90.00
#
_symmetry.space_group_name_H-M   'P 1'
#
loop_
_entity.id
_entity.type
_entity.pdbx_description
1 polymer ?
#
loop_
_entity_poly.entity_id
_entity_poly.type
_entity_poly.pdbx_seq_one_letter_code
_entity_poly.pdbx_strand_id
1 'polypeptide(L)'
;MTTVAKGSAPSTKNADSDVVEMAWDPITRIVGSLGIYASVDFKQKTVRECHSTSSIFRGYSIFMKGKDPRDAHFITSRICGICGDNHATCSVYAQNMAYGVKPPNLGEWIINLGEAAEYMFDHNIFQENLVGVDYCEKMVSETNPRVLELA
;
A
#
# COMPACT_ATOMS: atom_id res chain seq x y z
N MET A 1 -24.70 -6.79 -5.80
CA MET A 1 -24.20 -7.71 -4.75
C MET A 1 -23.05 -8.49 -5.36
N THR A 2 -21.84 -8.07 -5.09
CA THR A 2 -20.63 -8.70 -5.57
C THR A 2 -20.28 -9.81 -4.58
N THR A 3 -20.31 -11.05 -5.02
CA THR A 3 -19.92 -12.21 -4.23
C THR A 3 -18.43 -12.12 -3.90
N VAL A 4 -18.14 -12.00 -2.61
CA VAL A 4 -16.79 -12.13 -2.08
C VAL A 4 -16.32 -13.57 -2.32
N ALA A 5 -15.38 -13.75 -3.23
CA ALA A 5 -14.75 -15.04 -3.43
C ALA A 5 -13.92 -15.40 -2.20
N LYS A 6 -14.21 -16.55 -1.59
CA LYS A 6 -13.38 -17.14 -0.53
C LYS A 6 -11.98 -17.38 -1.07
N GLY A 7 -10.98 -16.85 -0.35
CA GLY A 7 -9.58 -16.95 -0.72
C GLY A 7 -9.06 -18.38 -0.81
N SER A 8 -9.05 -18.88 -2.00
CA SER A 8 -8.08 -19.84 -2.52
C SER A 8 -7.96 -19.52 -4.00
N ALA A 9 -6.78 -19.05 -4.42
CA ALA A 9 -6.54 -18.79 -5.82
C ALA A 9 -6.84 -20.04 -6.65
N PRO A 10 -7.76 -20.00 -7.64
CA PRO A 10 -7.91 -21.10 -8.56
C PRO A 10 -6.67 -21.13 -9.45
N SER A 11 -5.79 -22.09 -9.22
CA SER A 11 -4.71 -22.39 -10.13
C SER A 11 -5.31 -23.20 -11.30
N THR A 12 -5.62 -22.54 -12.38
CA THR A 12 -5.91 -23.23 -13.64
C THR A 12 -4.60 -23.52 -14.35
N LYS A 13 -4.11 -24.77 -14.25
CA LYS A 13 -3.01 -25.23 -15.08
C LYS A 13 -3.54 -25.50 -16.49
N ASN A 14 -3.12 -24.73 -17.46
CA ASN A 14 -3.24 -25.11 -18.85
C ASN A 14 -2.27 -26.25 -19.13
N ALA A 15 -2.74 -27.35 -19.69
CA ALA A 15 -2.03 -28.64 -19.83
C ALA A 15 -0.74 -28.57 -20.68
N ASP A 16 -0.42 -27.45 -21.29
CA ASP A 16 0.69 -27.30 -22.24
C ASP A 16 1.68 -26.17 -21.88
N SER A 17 1.52 -25.53 -20.74
CA SER A 17 2.43 -24.46 -20.29
C SER A 17 2.64 -24.52 -18.78
N ASP A 18 3.89 -24.34 -18.34
CA ASP A 18 4.25 -24.14 -16.94
C ASP A 18 3.78 -22.75 -16.43
N VAL A 19 2.79 -22.16 -17.06
CA VAL A 19 2.17 -20.88 -16.69
C VAL A 19 1.08 -21.12 -15.68
N VAL A 20 1.16 -20.45 -14.56
CA VAL A 20 0.19 -20.51 -13.47
C VAL A 20 -0.44 -19.14 -13.28
N GLU A 21 -1.77 -19.12 -13.30
CA GLU A 21 -2.55 -17.94 -12.90
C GLU A 21 -2.63 -17.89 -11.37
N MET A 22 -2.21 -16.76 -10.81
CA MET A 22 -2.17 -16.52 -9.37
C MET A 22 -2.97 -15.27 -9.03
N ALA A 23 -3.74 -15.34 -7.94
CA ALA A 23 -4.48 -14.20 -7.43
C ALA A 23 -4.26 -14.05 -5.92
N TRP A 24 -3.97 -12.84 -5.50
CA TRP A 24 -3.93 -12.41 -4.10
C TRP A 24 -4.97 -11.30 -3.94
N ASP A 25 -6.18 -11.66 -3.54
CA ASP A 25 -7.28 -10.72 -3.38
C ASP A 25 -8.20 -11.13 -2.21
N PRO A 26 -8.20 -10.36 -1.12
CA PRO A 26 -7.40 -9.15 -0.90
C PRO A 26 -5.97 -9.45 -0.43
N ILE A 27 -5.06 -8.54 -0.72
CA ILE A 27 -3.81 -8.42 0.05
C ILE A 27 -4.17 -7.87 1.42
N THR A 28 -3.73 -8.55 2.48
CA THR A 28 -4.00 -8.15 3.87
C THR A 28 -2.84 -7.34 4.46
N ARG A 29 -3.12 -6.66 5.58
CA ARG A 29 -2.13 -5.88 6.34
C ARG A 29 -1.48 -4.78 5.52
N ILE A 30 -2.29 -4.11 4.74
CA ILE A 30 -1.97 -2.90 4.01
C ILE A 30 -2.94 -1.80 4.40
N VAL A 31 -2.61 -0.57 4.07
CA VAL A 31 -3.52 0.56 4.21
C VAL A 31 -4.32 0.70 2.93
N GLY A 32 -5.63 0.42 3.00
CA GLY A 32 -6.54 0.49 1.85
C GLY A 32 -7.00 -0.90 1.37
N SER A 33 -7.19 -1.03 0.07
CA SER A 33 -7.62 -2.26 -0.60
C SER A 33 -6.76 -2.53 -1.82
N LEU A 34 -6.21 -3.72 -1.89
CA LEU A 34 -5.36 -4.16 -2.99
C LEU A 34 -5.65 -5.62 -3.33
N GLY A 35 -5.84 -5.89 -4.61
CA GLY A 35 -5.77 -7.22 -5.18
C GLY A 35 -4.67 -7.26 -6.24
N ILE A 36 -3.97 -8.37 -6.35
CA ILE A 36 -2.95 -8.62 -7.36
C ILE A 36 -3.29 -9.90 -8.08
N TYR A 37 -3.23 -9.86 -9.40
CA TYR A 37 -3.42 -10.98 -10.31
C TYR A 37 -2.19 -11.09 -11.19
N ALA A 38 -1.61 -12.28 -11.27
CA ALA A 38 -0.39 -12.50 -12.05
C ALA A 38 -0.45 -13.83 -12.81
N SER A 39 0.07 -13.78 -14.03
CA SER A 39 0.35 -14.97 -14.85
C SER A 39 1.85 -15.23 -14.82
N VAL A 40 2.27 -16.33 -14.20
CA VAL A 40 3.66 -16.65 -13.93
C VAL A 40 4.10 -17.90 -14.67
N ASP A 41 5.16 -17.77 -15.46
CA ASP A 41 5.83 -18.89 -16.11
C ASP A 41 6.99 -19.35 -15.19
N PHE A 42 6.76 -20.46 -14.50
CA PHE A 42 7.74 -21.00 -13.56
C PHE A 42 8.94 -21.65 -14.26
N LYS A 43 8.79 -22.08 -15.50
CA LYS A 43 9.88 -22.66 -16.27
C LYS A 43 10.86 -21.59 -16.75
N GLN A 44 10.32 -20.50 -17.27
CA GLN A 44 11.11 -19.37 -17.72
C GLN A 44 11.46 -18.38 -16.59
N LYS A 45 10.87 -18.58 -15.40
CA LYS A 45 11.01 -17.69 -14.24
C LYS A 45 10.65 -16.24 -14.56
N THR A 46 9.57 -16.04 -15.31
CA THR A 46 9.10 -14.72 -15.75
C THR A 46 7.64 -14.51 -15.37
N VAL A 47 7.31 -13.28 -15.01
CA VAL A 47 5.92 -12.84 -14.89
C VAL A 47 5.51 -12.36 -16.28
N ARG A 48 4.53 -13.03 -16.89
CA ARG A 48 4.02 -12.69 -18.23
C ARG A 48 3.08 -11.51 -18.18
N GLU A 49 2.24 -11.48 -17.15
CA GLU A 49 1.21 -10.47 -16.98
C GLU A 49 1.01 -10.21 -15.49
N CYS A 50 0.77 -8.96 -15.11
CA CYS A 50 0.45 -8.59 -13.74
C CYS A 50 -0.50 -7.40 -13.73
N HIS A 51 -1.60 -7.53 -12.99
CA HIS A 51 -2.59 -6.49 -12.80
C HIS A 51 -2.83 -6.25 -11.31
N SER A 52 -2.99 -4.99 -10.95
CA SER A 52 -3.45 -4.61 -9.61
C SER A 52 -4.85 -4.02 -9.68
N THR A 53 -5.63 -4.21 -8.64
CA THR A 53 -6.96 -3.66 -8.50
C THR A 53 -7.20 -3.16 -7.08
N SER A 54 -8.13 -2.23 -6.95
CA SER A 54 -8.62 -1.75 -5.67
C SER A 54 -10.15 -1.74 -5.68
N SER A 55 -10.74 -2.25 -4.62
CA SER A 55 -12.20 -2.22 -4.42
C SER A 55 -12.68 -0.93 -3.75
N ILE A 56 -11.76 -0.06 -3.31
CA ILE A 56 -12.08 1.21 -2.65
C ILE A 56 -12.04 2.34 -3.69
N PHE A 57 -13.14 3.09 -3.74
CA PHE A 57 -13.23 4.33 -4.51
C PHE A 57 -13.76 5.45 -3.63
N ARG A 58 -12.98 6.51 -3.44
CA ARG A 58 -13.34 7.66 -2.60
C ARG A 58 -13.54 8.96 -3.37
N GLY A 59 -13.37 8.95 -4.68
CA GLY A 59 -13.71 10.05 -5.58
C GLY A 59 -12.69 11.21 -5.62
N TYR A 60 -11.47 11.07 -5.11
CA TYR A 60 -10.47 12.15 -5.11
C TYR A 60 -10.18 12.70 -6.50
N SER A 61 -10.10 11.87 -7.52
CA SER A 61 -9.90 12.29 -8.91
C SER A 61 -11.07 13.12 -9.48
N ILE A 62 -12.23 13.04 -8.86
CA ILE A 62 -13.42 13.78 -9.28
C ILE A 62 -13.51 15.11 -8.52
N PHE A 63 -13.53 15.06 -7.18
CA PHE A 63 -13.79 16.27 -6.39
C PHE A 63 -12.58 17.22 -6.30
N MET A 64 -11.37 16.75 -6.64
CA MET A 64 -10.19 17.61 -6.75
C MET A 64 -10.25 18.56 -7.95
N LYS A 65 -11.03 18.20 -9.00
CA LYS A 65 -11.17 19.05 -10.17
C LYS A 65 -11.82 20.39 -9.80
N GLY A 66 -11.21 21.49 -10.26
CA GLY A 66 -11.71 22.84 -10.00
C GLY A 66 -11.41 23.37 -8.59
N LYS A 67 -10.67 22.64 -7.77
CA LYS A 67 -10.19 23.16 -6.47
C LYS A 67 -8.95 24.02 -6.67
N ASP A 68 -8.75 24.95 -5.72
CA ASP A 68 -7.53 25.75 -5.71
C ASP A 68 -6.33 24.83 -5.46
N PRO A 69 -5.27 24.87 -6.29
CA PRO A 69 -4.08 24.06 -6.07
C PRO A 69 -3.44 24.26 -4.70
N ARG A 70 -3.57 25.45 -4.12
CA ARG A 70 -3.03 25.78 -2.79
C ARG A 70 -3.70 24.97 -1.66
N ASP A 71 -4.93 24.51 -1.88
CA ASP A 71 -5.68 23.68 -0.92
C ASP A 71 -5.45 22.18 -1.13
N ALA A 72 -4.80 21.79 -2.23
CA ALA A 72 -4.68 20.40 -2.63
C ALA A 72 -3.99 19.53 -1.58
N HIS A 73 -2.94 20.03 -0.92
CA HIS A 73 -2.23 19.28 0.11
C HIS A 73 -3.09 18.99 1.35
N PHE A 74 -3.98 19.89 1.75
CA PHE A 74 -4.94 19.63 2.83
C PHE A 74 -5.94 18.54 2.45
N ILE A 75 -6.37 18.52 1.21
CA ILE A 75 -7.32 17.54 0.71
C ILE A 75 -6.64 16.17 0.56
N THR A 76 -5.48 16.12 -0.08
CA THR A 76 -4.77 14.86 -0.33
C THR A 76 -4.24 14.22 0.95
N SER A 77 -3.91 15.00 1.98
CA SER A 77 -3.54 14.45 3.28
C SER A 77 -4.64 13.56 3.89
N ARG A 78 -5.89 13.75 3.51
CA ARG A 78 -7.03 12.94 3.99
C ARG A 78 -7.25 11.65 3.20
N ILE A 79 -6.41 11.37 2.21
CA ILE A 79 -6.42 10.07 1.51
C ILE A 79 -6.12 8.94 2.50
N CYS A 80 -5.16 9.15 3.38
CA CYS A 80 -4.73 8.16 4.34
C CYS A 80 -4.65 8.75 5.76
N GLY A 81 -5.10 8.00 6.76
CA GLY A 81 -4.99 8.40 8.16
C GLY A 81 -3.62 8.09 8.78
N ILE A 82 -2.81 7.26 8.13
CA ILE A 82 -1.47 6.89 8.57
C ILE A 82 -0.44 7.71 7.79
N CYS A 83 -0.45 7.66 6.46
CA CYS A 83 0.53 8.29 5.58
C CYS A 83 0.07 9.66 5.05
N GLY A 84 -0.68 10.44 5.83
CA GLY A 84 -1.27 11.70 5.39
C GLY A 84 -0.26 12.78 5.07
N ASP A 85 0.86 12.83 5.77
CA ASP A 85 1.93 13.79 5.50
C ASP A 85 2.62 13.51 4.17
N ASN A 86 2.89 12.24 3.86
CA ASN A 86 3.39 11.83 2.54
C ASN A 86 2.48 12.30 1.40
N HIS A 87 1.16 12.15 1.54
CA HIS A 87 0.22 12.63 0.53
C HIS A 87 0.24 14.16 0.40
N ALA A 88 0.36 14.89 1.51
CA ALA A 88 0.49 16.35 1.49
C ALA A 88 1.81 16.77 0.84
N THR A 89 2.92 16.16 1.21
CA THR A 89 4.25 16.44 0.67
C THR A 89 4.32 16.16 -0.83
N CYS A 90 3.79 15.03 -1.28
CA CYS A 90 3.70 14.73 -2.72
C CYS A 90 2.89 15.78 -3.48
N SER A 91 1.79 16.26 -2.89
CA SER A 91 0.99 17.33 -3.49
C SER A 91 1.76 18.65 -3.60
N VAL A 92 2.51 19.01 -2.56
CA VAL A 92 3.35 20.23 -2.57
C VAL A 92 4.47 20.12 -3.59
N TYR A 93 5.15 18.99 -3.67
CA TYR A 93 6.20 18.78 -4.67
C TYR A 93 5.64 18.80 -6.11
N ALA A 94 4.49 18.19 -6.34
CA ALA A 94 3.82 18.27 -7.64
C ALA A 94 3.50 19.72 -8.03
N GLN A 95 3.05 20.55 -7.08
CA GLN A 95 2.81 21.97 -7.31
C GLN A 95 4.11 22.73 -7.59
N ASN A 96 5.16 22.49 -6.82
CA ASN A 96 6.46 23.10 -7.02
C ASN A 96 7.00 22.79 -8.44
N MET A 97 6.84 21.55 -8.87
CA MET A 97 7.22 21.14 -10.23
C MET A 97 6.37 21.84 -11.30
N ALA A 98 5.06 21.94 -11.08
CA ALA A 98 4.15 22.61 -12.02
C ALA A 98 4.43 24.11 -12.15
N TYR A 99 4.81 24.76 -11.04
CA TYR A 99 5.16 26.18 -11.03
C TYR A 99 6.63 26.46 -11.40
N GLY A 100 7.45 25.45 -11.53
CA GLY A 100 8.89 25.61 -11.78
C GLY A 100 9.63 26.28 -10.63
N VAL A 101 9.15 26.12 -9.40
CA VAL A 101 9.75 26.73 -8.20
C VAL A 101 10.45 25.68 -7.35
N LYS A 102 11.51 26.11 -6.69
CA LYS A 102 12.21 25.33 -5.67
C LYS A 102 12.02 26.01 -4.32
N PRO A 103 11.62 25.28 -3.27
CA PRO A 103 11.54 25.84 -1.94
C PRO A 103 12.92 26.29 -1.43
N PRO A 104 13.00 27.26 -0.53
CA PRO A 104 14.26 27.61 0.12
C PRO A 104 14.75 26.44 0.98
N ASN A 105 16.07 26.36 1.20
CA ASN A 105 16.68 25.27 1.94
C ASN A 105 16.02 25.01 3.31
N LEU A 106 15.69 26.07 4.04
CA LEU A 106 15.01 25.94 5.33
C LEU A 106 13.61 25.31 5.17
N GLY A 107 12.89 25.64 4.10
CA GLY A 107 11.60 25.03 3.77
C GLY A 107 11.73 23.53 3.50
N GLU A 108 12.73 23.12 2.72
CA GLU A 108 13.04 21.70 2.50
C GLU A 108 13.36 20.96 3.80
N TRP A 109 14.11 21.59 4.69
CA TRP A 109 14.46 20.99 5.98
C TRP A 109 13.24 20.80 6.88
N ILE A 110 12.32 21.77 6.90
CA ILE A 110 11.08 21.67 7.67
C ILE A 110 10.20 20.53 7.11
N ILE A 111 10.06 20.42 5.79
CA ILE A 111 9.32 19.32 5.14
C ILE A 111 9.97 17.98 5.51
N ASN A 112 11.29 17.86 5.38
CA ASN A 112 12.00 16.64 5.70
C ASN A 112 11.88 16.26 7.19
N LEU A 113 11.79 17.24 8.09
CA LEU A 113 11.56 16.99 9.51
C LEU A 113 10.14 16.44 9.75
N GLY A 114 9.14 16.97 9.05
CA GLY A 114 7.77 16.46 9.07
C GLY A 114 7.71 15.00 8.59
N GLU A 115 8.30 14.73 7.43
CA GLU A 115 8.41 13.38 6.88
C GLU A 115 9.14 12.41 7.82
N ALA A 116 10.21 12.86 8.47
CA ALA A 116 10.92 12.04 9.45
C ALA A 116 10.03 11.68 10.65
N ALA A 117 9.19 12.60 11.10
CA ALA A 117 8.22 12.33 12.16
C ALA A 117 7.15 11.33 11.72
N GLU A 118 6.67 11.43 10.47
CA GLU A 118 5.74 10.46 9.91
C GLU A 118 6.38 9.07 9.77
N TYR A 119 7.63 8.97 9.32
CA TYR A 119 8.33 7.68 9.29
C TYR A 119 8.37 7.01 10.66
N MET A 120 8.68 7.75 11.71
CA MET A 120 8.70 7.20 13.07
C MET A 120 7.31 6.72 13.50
N PHE A 121 6.29 7.48 13.20
CA PHE A 121 4.90 7.14 13.49
C PHE A 121 4.45 5.90 12.70
N ASP A 122 4.66 5.88 11.39
CA ASP A 122 4.22 4.83 10.49
C ASP A 122 4.92 3.49 10.79
N HIS A 123 6.23 3.51 11.05
CA HIS A 123 6.98 2.30 11.41
C HIS A 123 6.47 1.67 12.70
N ASN A 124 6.13 2.47 13.70
CA ASN A 124 5.54 1.95 14.94
C ASN A 124 4.17 1.32 14.68
N ILE A 125 3.30 1.98 13.92
CA ILE A 125 2.00 1.41 13.56
C ILE A 125 2.16 0.14 12.74
N PHE A 126 3.05 0.13 11.76
CA PHE A 126 3.31 -1.05 10.95
C PHE A 126 3.77 -2.23 11.83
N GLN A 127 4.73 -1.98 12.71
CA GLN A 127 5.28 -3.01 13.58
C GLN A 127 4.25 -3.54 14.58
N GLU A 128 3.50 -2.66 15.23
CA GLU A 128 2.58 -3.05 16.29
C GLU A 128 1.24 -3.60 15.76
N ASN A 129 0.67 -2.97 14.74
CA ASN A 129 -0.70 -3.29 14.28
C ASN A 129 -0.74 -4.20 13.05
N LEU A 130 0.30 -4.20 12.22
CA LEU A 130 0.32 -4.98 11.00
C LEU A 130 1.17 -6.24 11.15
N VAL A 131 2.43 -6.10 11.53
CA VAL A 131 3.35 -7.24 11.70
C VAL A 131 3.19 -7.89 13.07
N GLY A 132 2.97 -7.11 14.11
CA GLY A 132 2.92 -7.60 15.49
C GLY A 132 1.87 -8.66 15.74
N VAL A 133 0.77 -8.66 14.97
CA VAL A 133 -0.27 -9.70 15.08
C VAL A 133 0.24 -11.10 14.72
N ASP A 134 1.32 -11.22 13.94
CA ASP A 134 1.95 -12.50 13.63
C ASP A 134 2.71 -13.10 14.81
N TYR A 135 3.08 -12.24 15.76
CA TYR A 135 3.86 -12.62 16.95
C TYR A 135 3.01 -12.78 18.20
N CYS A 136 1.67 -12.70 18.09
CA CYS A 136 0.82 -13.03 19.22
C CYS A 136 0.88 -14.53 19.54
N GLU A 137 0.74 -14.89 20.82
CA GLU A 137 0.83 -16.27 21.33
C GLU A 137 0.02 -17.26 20.48
N LYS A 138 -1.21 -16.91 20.14
CA LYS A 138 -2.09 -17.76 19.35
C LYS A 138 -1.51 -18.07 17.97
N MET A 139 -1.03 -17.05 17.26
CA MET A 139 -0.47 -17.24 15.92
C MET A 139 0.83 -18.01 15.97
N VAL A 140 1.68 -17.69 16.91
CA VAL A 140 2.98 -18.36 17.07
C VAL A 140 2.79 -19.82 17.47
N SER A 141 1.85 -20.15 18.35
CA SER A 141 1.57 -21.54 18.74
C SER A 141 1.11 -22.40 17.56
N GLU A 142 0.37 -21.82 16.61
CA GLU A 142 -0.14 -22.55 15.44
C GLU A 142 0.86 -22.61 14.27
N THR A 143 1.75 -21.62 14.12
CA THR A 143 2.65 -21.47 12.98
C THR A 143 4.08 -21.89 13.29
N ASN A 144 4.61 -21.51 14.45
CA ASN A 144 5.97 -21.81 14.87
C ASN A 144 6.10 -21.93 16.40
N PRO A 145 5.62 -23.03 16.99
CA PRO A 145 5.61 -23.20 18.45
C PRO A 145 6.98 -23.11 19.11
N ARG A 146 8.07 -23.35 18.36
CA ARG A 146 9.44 -23.21 18.90
C ARG A 146 9.77 -21.77 19.34
N VAL A 147 9.11 -20.78 18.79
CA VAL A 147 9.31 -19.37 19.21
C VAL A 147 8.81 -19.16 20.63
N LEU A 148 7.73 -19.85 21.04
CA LEU A 148 7.22 -19.76 22.42
C LEU A 148 8.18 -20.37 23.46
N GLU A 149 9.04 -21.33 23.05
CA GLU A 149 10.04 -21.92 23.93
C GLU A 149 11.20 -20.96 24.21
N LEU A 150 11.34 -19.91 23.40
CA LEU A 150 12.41 -18.92 23.51
C LEU A 150 11.97 -17.64 24.25
N ALA A 151 10.68 -17.46 24.48
CA ALA A 151 10.10 -16.31 25.16
C ALA A 151 9.91 -16.59 26.65
#